data_5adb55a43daa28a9592fc15a68a5718c
#
_entry.id   5adb55a43daa28a9592fc15a68a5718c
#
_cell.length_a   1.000
_cell.length_b   1.000
_cell.length_c   1.000
_cell.angle_alpha   90.00
_cell.angle_beta   90.00
_cell.angle_gamma   90.00
#
_symmetry.space_group_name_H-M   'P 1'
#
loop_
_entity.id
_entity.type
_entity.pdbx_description
1 polymer ?
#
loop_
_entity_poly.entity_id
_entity_poly.type
_entity_poly.pdbx_seq_one_letter_code
_entity_poly.pdbx_strand_id
1 'polypeptide(L)'
;MMGQVKARPVRGGLLLLAAILALSLNAAPAAAQTDAQQPERQETMSQREPSPYTVPSDAELRKTLTPLQYHVARESGTEMPFDNEYWREQRPGIYVDIVTGEPLFSSRDKYLSSCGWPAFTAGLEEDLIVEVEDRSFGRLRTEVRSALGDTHLGHVFENDPESPNGTRYCINSASLRFIPLEEMEAQGYADYISLVQGEE
;
A
#
# COMPACT_ATOMS: atom_id res chain seq x y z
N MET A 1 -46.07 13.96 50.94
CA MET A 1 -46.78 12.74 51.39
C MET A 1 -45.84 11.58 51.25
N MET A 2 -45.50 11.13 52.31
CA MET A 2 -44.80 10.01 52.90
C MET A 2 -45.38 8.71 52.44
N GLY A 3 -44.54 7.71 52.27
CA GLY A 3 -44.95 6.32 52.09
C GLY A 3 -43.75 5.40 52.18
N GLN A 4 -43.27 5.17 53.37
CA GLN A 4 -42.38 4.07 53.73
C GLN A 4 -43.13 2.77 53.81
N VAL A 5 -42.56 1.64 53.35
CA VAL A 5 -42.83 0.27 53.87
C VAL A 5 -41.60 -0.60 53.60
N LYS A 6 -40.85 -0.87 54.59
CA LYS A 6 -40.64 -2.05 55.48
C LYS A 6 -40.05 -3.29 54.83
N ALA A 7 -38.82 -3.55 55.28
CA ALA A 7 -38.11 -4.83 55.17
C ALA A 7 -38.72 -5.90 56.09
N ARG A 8 -38.56 -7.18 55.73
CA ARG A 8 -38.58 -8.34 56.66
C ARG A 8 -37.67 -9.46 56.16
N PRO A 9 -36.92 -10.09 57.05
CA PRO A 9 -35.98 -11.17 56.74
C PRO A 9 -36.62 -12.57 56.93
N VAL A 10 -36.12 -13.57 56.20
CA VAL A 10 -36.32 -14.98 56.54
C VAL A 10 -34.99 -15.71 56.57
N ARG A 11 -34.74 -16.31 57.71
CA ARG A 11 -33.66 -17.24 58.04
C ARG A 11 -33.93 -18.59 57.41
N GLY A 12 -32.90 -19.32 57.04
CA GLY A 12 -32.96 -20.73 56.78
C GLY A 12 -31.62 -21.24 56.28
N GLY A 13 -30.82 -21.71 57.22
CA GLY A 13 -29.57 -22.39 56.91
C GLY A 13 -29.77 -23.82 56.48
N LEU A 14 -28.88 -24.32 55.68
CA LEU A 14 -28.46 -25.71 55.67
C LEU A 14 -27.07 -25.87 55.15
N LEU A 15 -26.20 -26.41 55.97
CA LEU A 15 -24.88 -26.91 55.68
C LEU A 15 -24.94 -28.08 54.70
N LEU A 16 -24.13 -28.10 53.65
CA LEU A 16 -23.74 -29.35 53.01
C LEU A 16 -22.35 -29.21 52.40
N LEU A 17 -21.51 -29.97 52.96
CA LEU A 17 -20.20 -30.53 52.59
C LEU A 17 -19.55 -30.15 51.26
N ALA A 18 -18.27 -29.85 51.44
CA ALA A 18 -17.20 -29.73 50.46
C ALA A 18 -17.06 -30.99 49.58
N ALA A 19 -16.98 -30.80 48.31
CA ALA A 19 -16.22 -31.64 47.40
C ALA A 19 -15.26 -30.78 46.63
N ILE A 20 -14.00 -30.84 47.04
CA ILE A 20 -12.88 -30.22 46.33
C ILE A 20 -12.63 -31.08 45.10
N LEU A 21 -13.09 -30.67 43.94
CA LEU A 21 -12.69 -31.23 42.66
C LEU A 21 -11.53 -30.35 42.14
N ALA A 22 -10.31 -30.85 42.29
CA ALA A 22 -9.13 -30.26 41.72
C ALA A 22 -9.22 -30.32 40.19
N LEU A 23 -9.63 -29.22 39.55
CA LEU A 23 -9.54 -29.06 38.10
C LEU A 23 -8.12 -28.60 37.79
N SER A 24 -7.29 -29.57 37.37
CA SER A 24 -5.99 -29.27 36.79
C SER A 24 -6.19 -28.44 35.50
N LEU A 25 -5.97 -27.12 35.58
CA LEU A 25 -5.81 -26.28 34.39
C LEU A 25 -4.52 -26.70 33.66
N ASN A 26 -4.66 -27.52 32.63
CA ASN A 26 -3.66 -27.64 31.61
C ASN A 26 -3.69 -26.33 30.81
N ALA A 27 -2.82 -25.39 31.16
CA ALA A 27 -2.48 -24.28 30.31
C ALA A 27 -1.72 -24.86 29.09
N ALA A 28 -2.39 -24.98 27.96
CA ALA A 28 -1.75 -25.21 26.70
C ALA A 28 -0.83 -23.97 26.41
N PRO A 29 0.41 -24.15 25.99
CA PRO A 29 1.22 -23.03 25.56
C PRO A 29 0.55 -22.37 24.35
N ALA A 30 0.36 -21.05 24.41
CA ALA A 30 -0.01 -20.25 23.26
C ALA A 30 1.01 -20.53 22.15
N ALA A 31 0.57 -21.24 21.11
CA ALA A 31 1.36 -21.38 19.90
C ALA A 31 1.58 -19.96 19.35
N ALA A 32 2.83 -19.52 19.38
CA ALA A 32 3.25 -18.35 18.62
C ALA A 32 2.88 -18.62 17.17
N GLN A 33 1.95 -17.85 16.63
CA GLN A 33 1.71 -17.79 15.20
C GLN A 33 2.96 -17.12 14.60
N THR A 34 3.91 -17.94 14.20
CA THR A 34 4.99 -17.54 13.34
C THR A 34 4.36 -17.13 12.01
N ASP A 35 4.57 -15.90 11.68
CA ASP A 35 4.23 -15.26 10.40
C ASP A 35 4.83 -16.10 9.26
N ALA A 36 4.01 -16.98 8.65
CA ALA A 36 4.42 -17.94 7.62
C ALA A 36 4.35 -17.33 6.20
N GLN A 37 4.20 -16.00 6.09
CA GLN A 37 4.07 -15.32 4.79
C GLN A 37 5.38 -14.80 4.20
N GLN A 38 6.50 -14.84 4.96
CA GLN A 38 7.80 -14.38 4.45
C GLN A 38 8.50 -15.33 3.43
N PRO A 39 8.35 -16.68 3.45
CA PRO A 39 9.08 -17.52 2.49
C PRO A 39 8.59 -17.37 1.05
N GLU A 40 7.29 -17.23 0.79
CA GLU A 40 6.76 -17.14 -0.58
C GLU A 40 7.21 -15.86 -1.31
N ARG A 41 7.32 -14.74 -0.58
CA ARG A 41 7.76 -13.47 -1.13
C ARG A 41 9.26 -13.47 -1.51
N GLN A 42 10.09 -14.18 -0.75
CA GLN A 42 11.51 -14.32 -1.05
C GLN A 42 11.77 -15.26 -2.24
N GLU A 43 10.95 -16.29 -2.42
CA GLU A 43 11.06 -17.21 -3.56
C GLU A 43 10.66 -16.55 -4.89
N THR A 44 9.63 -15.71 -4.90
CA THR A 44 9.20 -14.95 -6.09
C THR A 44 10.25 -13.94 -6.54
N MET A 45 10.87 -13.23 -5.60
CA MET A 45 11.95 -12.29 -5.94
C MET A 45 13.23 -12.98 -6.44
N SER A 46 13.49 -14.24 -6.02
CA SER A 46 14.68 -15.01 -6.44
C SER A 46 14.60 -15.57 -7.85
N GLN A 47 13.42 -15.60 -8.48
CA GLN A 47 13.21 -16.13 -9.85
C GLN A 47 13.12 -15.03 -10.91
N ARG A 48 13.14 -13.75 -10.50
CA ARG A 48 13.12 -12.64 -11.44
C ARG A 48 14.44 -12.54 -12.17
N GLU A 49 14.37 -12.44 -13.52
CA GLU A 49 15.54 -12.07 -14.32
C GLU A 49 16.14 -10.77 -13.78
N PRO A 50 17.46 -10.60 -13.84
CA PRO A 50 18.09 -9.37 -13.37
C PRO A 50 17.45 -8.15 -14.02
N SER A 51 16.84 -7.28 -13.23
CA SER A 51 16.25 -6.03 -13.72
C SER A 51 17.34 -5.18 -14.41
N PRO A 52 17.06 -4.61 -15.58
CA PRO A 52 17.98 -3.65 -16.21
C PRO A 52 18.08 -2.34 -15.44
N TYR A 53 17.20 -2.12 -14.47
CA TYR A 53 17.14 -0.91 -13.65
C TYR A 53 18.03 -1.06 -12.43
N THR A 54 18.59 0.07 -11.96
CA THR A 54 19.49 0.10 -10.80
C THR A 54 19.04 1.18 -9.81
N VAL A 55 19.32 0.96 -8.54
CA VAL A 55 19.05 1.94 -7.49
C VAL A 55 20.27 2.84 -7.31
N PRO A 56 20.20 4.15 -7.63
CA PRO A 56 21.28 5.07 -7.37
C PRO A 56 21.56 5.25 -5.88
N SER A 57 22.77 5.64 -5.53
CA SER A 57 23.10 5.97 -4.14
C SER A 57 22.30 7.19 -3.65
N ASP A 58 22.08 7.27 -2.33
CA ASP A 58 21.39 8.42 -1.71
C ASP A 58 22.05 9.77 -2.08
N ALA A 59 23.37 9.78 -2.15
CA ALA A 59 24.12 10.98 -2.53
C ALA A 59 23.87 11.42 -4.00
N GLU A 60 23.59 10.47 -4.89
CA GLU A 60 23.21 10.75 -6.27
C GLU A 60 21.76 11.22 -6.35
N LEU A 61 20.85 10.54 -5.64
CA LEU A 61 19.45 10.94 -5.58
C LEU A 61 19.26 12.36 -5.08
N ARG A 62 20.02 12.79 -4.06
CA ARG A 62 20.01 14.18 -3.56
C ARG A 62 20.50 15.20 -4.59
N LYS A 63 21.23 14.80 -5.60
CA LYS A 63 21.71 15.69 -6.68
C LYS A 63 20.77 15.72 -7.87
N THR A 64 20.10 14.62 -8.17
CA THR A 64 19.27 14.44 -9.37
C THR A 64 17.79 14.75 -9.13
N LEU A 65 17.27 14.45 -7.93
CA LEU A 65 15.89 14.72 -7.58
C LEU A 65 15.72 16.15 -7.06
N THR A 66 14.56 16.74 -7.35
CA THR A 66 14.16 17.99 -6.70
C THR A 66 13.91 17.74 -5.20
N PRO A 67 13.94 18.78 -4.34
CA PRO A 67 13.63 18.61 -2.92
C PRO A 67 12.27 17.94 -2.65
N LEU A 68 11.25 18.23 -3.47
CA LEU A 68 9.93 17.61 -3.34
C LEU A 68 9.97 16.13 -3.73
N GLN A 69 10.59 15.79 -4.86
CA GLN A 69 10.74 14.40 -5.30
C GLN A 69 11.49 13.57 -4.27
N TYR A 70 12.60 14.09 -3.75
CA TYR A 70 13.36 13.40 -2.71
C TYR A 70 12.53 13.21 -1.44
N HIS A 71 11.85 14.27 -0.97
CA HIS A 71 10.99 14.20 0.21
C HIS A 71 9.88 13.16 0.06
N VAL A 72 9.22 13.12 -1.09
CA VAL A 72 8.15 12.14 -1.36
C VAL A 72 8.74 10.74 -1.49
N ALA A 73 9.71 10.55 -2.39
CA ALA A 73 10.21 9.22 -2.76
C ALA A 73 11.00 8.52 -1.64
N ARG A 74 11.77 9.28 -0.85
CA ARG A 74 12.73 8.72 0.13
C ARG A 74 12.36 8.97 1.60
N GLU A 75 11.57 10.00 1.88
CA GLU A 75 11.18 10.37 3.25
C GLU A 75 9.68 10.13 3.52
N SER A 76 8.99 9.40 2.61
CA SER A 76 7.56 9.07 2.68
C SER A 76 6.68 10.34 2.85
N GLY A 77 7.08 11.42 2.17
CA GLY A 77 6.31 12.65 2.11
C GLY A 77 5.09 12.53 1.21
N THR A 78 4.29 13.58 1.16
CA THR A 78 3.11 13.68 0.29
C THR A 78 3.08 15.07 -0.33
N GLU A 79 2.92 15.16 -1.64
CA GLU A 79 2.72 16.41 -2.36
C GLU A 79 1.28 16.94 -2.20
N MET A 80 1.04 18.18 -2.61
CA MET A 80 -0.29 18.80 -2.46
C MET A 80 -1.31 18.20 -3.43
N PRO A 81 -2.55 17.91 -2.97
CA PRO A 81 -3.62 17.46 -3.84
C PRO A 81 -4.00 18.56 -4.83
N PHE A 82 -4.33 18.18 -6.06
CA PHE A 82 -4.73 19.06 -7.18
C PHE A 82 -3.64 20.05 -7.65
N ASP A 83 -2.49 20.10 -6.99
CA ASP A 83 -1.34 20.92 -7.34
C ASP A 83 -0.11 20.02 -7.51
N ASN A 84 -0.19 19.11 -8.49
CA ASN A 84 0.85 18.16 -8.86
C ASN A 84 0.77 17.84 -10.35
N GLU A 85 1.85 17.33 -10.90
CA GLU A 85 2.09 17.31 -12.35
C GLU A 85 1.12 16.38 -13.10
N TYR A 86 0.82 15.18 -12.55
CA TYR A 86 0.16 14.14 -13.34
C TYR A 86 -1.29 13.84 -12.94
N TRP A 87 -1.90 14.54 -12.00
CA TRP A 87 -3.26 14.23 -11.61
C TRP A 87 -4.27 14.38 -12.75
N ARG A 88 -4.01 15.31 -13.71
CA ARG A 88 -4.80 15.52 -14.94
C ARG A 88 -4.18 14.96 -16.21
N GLU A 89 -3.00 14.32 -16.14
CA GLU A 89 -2.37 13.75 -17.33
C GLU A 89 -3.25 12.62 -17.90
N GLN A 90 -3.56 12.68 -19.20
CA GLN A 90 -4.42 11.73 -19.91
C GLN A 90 -3.81 11.23 -21.21
N ARG A 91 -2.61 11.67 -21.58
CA ARG A 91 -1.93 11.16 -22.76
C ARG A 91 -1.60 9.68 -22.58
N PRO A 92 -1.61 8.89 -23.68
CA PRO A 92 -1.08 7.53 -23.65
C PRO A 92 0.38 7.50 -23.26
N GLY A 93 0.77 6.54 -22.42
CA GLY A 93 2.14 6.39 -21.97
C GLY A 93 2.25 5.54 -20.70
N ILE A 94 3.44 5.49 -20.14
CA ILE A 94 3.74 4.80 -18.90
C ILE A 94 4.25 5.77 -17.82
N TYR A 95 4.08 5.36 -16.57
CA TYR A 95 4.60 6.05 -15.40
C TYR A 95 5.67 5.17 -14.78
N VAL A 96 6.89 5.70 -14.70
CA VAL A 96 8.06 4.98 -14.20
C VAL A 96 8.48 5.53 -12.83
N ASP A 97 9.14 4.70 -12.03
CA ASP A 97 9.73 5.11 -10.75
C ASP A 97 10.73 6.25 -10.97
N ILE A 98 10.57 7.34 -10.23
CA ILE A 98 11.48 8.49 -10.31
C ILE A 98 12.91 8.15 -9.88
N VAL A 99 13.10 7.13 -9.06
CA VAL A 99 14.39 6.68 -8.52
C VAL A 99 15.11 5.74 -9.49
N THR A 100 14.43 4.72 -10.00
CA THR A 100 15.05 3.64 -10.80
C THR A 100 14.76 3.75 -12.29
N GLY A 101 13.67 4.40 -12.67
CA GLY A 101 13.14 4.37 -14.03
C GLY A 101 12.35 3.10 -14.36
N GLU A 102 12.12 2.20 -13.41
CA GLU A 102 11.34 0.98 -13.62
C GLU A 102 9.87 1.32 -13.91
N PRO A 103 9.24 0.74 -14.96
CA PRO A 103 7.82 0.96 -15.27
C PRO A 103 6.91 0.45 -14.14
N LEU A 104 5.97 1.26 -13.69
CA LEU A 104 5.09 0.93 -12.57
C LEU A 104 3.62 0.94 -12.93
N PHE A 105 3.18 1.90 -13.77
CA PHE A 105 1.77 2.06 -14.13
C PHE A 105 1.60 2.41 -15.61
N SER A 106 0.44 2.03 -16.17
CA SER A 106 0.04 2.40 -17.52
C SER A 106 -1.03 3.48 -17.51
N SER A 107 -1.04 4.33 -18.54
CA SER A 107 -2.13 5.28 -18.78
C SER A 107 -3.48 4.62 -19.00
N ARG A 108 -3.52 3.33 -19.38
CA ARG A 108 -4.76 2.55 -19.55
C ARG A 108 -5.49 2.30 -18.23
N ASP A 109 -4.72 2.14 -17.16
CA ASP A 109 -5.24 1.90 -15.83
C ASP A 109 -5.50 3.21 -15.07
N LYS A 110 -5.12 4.34 -15.66
CA LYS A 110 -5.30 5.66 -15.06
C LYS A 110 -6.71 6.19 -15.28
N TYR A 111 -7.30 6.75 -14.23
CA TYR A 111 -8.59 7.45 -14.31
C TYR A 111 -8.56 8.75 -13.52
N LEU A 112 -9.54 9.63 -13.77
CA LEU A 112 -9.71 10.86 -13.01
C LEU A 112 -10.50 10.56 -11.73
N SER A 113 -9.83 10.72 -10.60
CA SER A 113 -10.41 10.60 -9.27
C SER A 113 -10.50 11.97 -8.59
N SER A 114 -11.46 12.12 -7.68
CA SER A 114 -11.60 13.31 -6.84
C SER A 114 -10.51 13.43 -5.75
N CYS A 115 -9.59 12.44 -5.64
CA CYS A 115 -8.54 12.45 -4.62
C CYS A 115 -7.49 13.55 -4.81
N GLY A 116 -7.30 14.06 -6.03
CA GLY A 116 -6.37 15.15 -6.33
C GLY A 116 -4.94 14.69 -6.66
N TRP A 117 -4.71 13.40 -6.79
CA TRP A 117 -3.46 12.77 -7.23
C TRP A 117 -3.71 11.83 -8.41
N PRO A 118 -2.67 11.40 -9.15
CA PRO A 118 -2.80 10.32 -10.12
C PRO A 118 -3.44 9.09 -9.49
N ALA A 119 -4.49 8.58 -10.11
CA ALA A 119 -5.23 7.41 -9.64
C ALA A 119 -5.19 6.31 -10.70
N PHE A 120 -4.84 5.08 -10.27
CA PHE A 120 -4.77 3.92 -11.15
C PHE A 120 -5.60 2.77 -10.58
N THR A 121 -6.12 1.92 -11.46
CA THR A 121 -6.88 0.72 -11.09
C THR A 121 -5.98 -0.48 -10.80
N ALA A 122 -4.76 -0.49 -11.36
CA ALA A 122 -3.78 -1.58 -11.20
C ALA A 122 -2.35 -1.05 -11.40
N GLY A 123 -1.38 -1.76 -10.88
CA GLY A 123 0.02 -1.69 -11.30
C GLY A 123 0.22 -2.37 -12.64
N LEU A 124 1.34 -2.10 -13.30
CA LEU A 124 1.67 -2.68 -14.60
C LEU A 124 1.90 -4.20 -14.49
N GLU A 125 2.57 -4.62 -13.42
CA GLU A 125 2.78 -6.02 -13.03
C GLU A 125 2.70 -6.13 -11.50
N GLU A 126 2.22 -7.28 -10.97
CA GLU A 126 1.96 -7.46 -9.55
C GLU A 126 3.23 -7.38 -8.67
N ASP A 127 4.37 -7.81 -9.20
CA ASP A 127 5.63 -7.90 -8.46
C ASP A 127 6.47 -6.61 -8.49
N LEU A 128 6.06 -5.58 -9.24
CA LEU A 128 6.71 -4.26 -9.27
C LEU A 128 6.35 -3.37 -8.07
N ILE A 129 5.27 -3.71 -7.38
CA ILE A 129 4.70 -2.91 -6.31
C ILE A 129 4.62 -3.74 -5.02
N VAL A 130 5.03 -3.14 -3.92
CA VAL A 130 4.96 -3.72 -2.58
C VAL A 130 3.96 -2.94 -1.74
N GLU A 131 3.06 -3.65 -1.10
CA GLU A 131 2.10 -3.10 -0.15
C GLU A 131 2.59 -3.29 1.28
N VAL A 132 2.59 -2.21 2.06
CA VAL A 132 3.07 -2.19 3.44
C VAL A 132 2.03 -1.53 4.34
N GLU A 133 1.81 -2.10 5.52
CA GLU A 133 0.91 -1.50 6.50
C GLU A 133 1.47 -0.15 7.00
N ASP A 134 0.67 0.92 6.86
CA ASP A 134 0.98 2.25 7.38
C ASP A 134 0.04 2.62 8.53
N ARG A 135 0.61 2.77 9.71
CA ARG A 135 -0.10 3.20 10.95
C ARG A 135 0.17 4.65 11.32
N SER A 136 0.74 5.44 10.44
CA SER A 136 1.03 6.85 10.69
C SER A 136 -0.25 7.66 10.91
N PHE A 137 -0.13 8.77 11.60
CA PHE A 137 -1.24 9.71 11.90
C PHE A 137 -2.47 9.07 12.55
N GLY A 138 -2.31 7.94 13.25
CA GLY A 138 -3.41 7.22 13.91
C GLY A 138 -4.43 6.59 12.98
N ARG A 139 -4.08 6.35 11.71
CA ARG A 139 -4.90 5.68 10.69
C ARG A 139 -4.21 4.40 10.24
N LEU A 140 -5.01 3.39 9.94
CA LEU A 140 -4.53 2.18 9.27
C LEU A 140 -4.76 2.35 7.77
N ARG A 141 -3.68 2.32 6.99
CA ARG A 141 -3.69 2.43 5.53
C ARG A 141 -2.72 1.40 4.95
N THR A 142 -2.83 1.16 3.65
CA THR A 142 -1.86 0.35 2.90
C THR A 142 -0.99 1.29 2.07
N GLU A 143 0.27 1.44 2.47
CA GLU A 143 1.30 2.17 1.72
C GLU A 143 1.71 1.35 0.50
N VAL A 144 1.96 2.04 -0.61
CA VAL A 144 2.45 1.47 -1.86
C VAL A 144 3.87 1.95 -2.10
N ARG A 145 4.79 1.01 -2.32
CA ARG A 145 6.20 1.27 -2.62
C ARG A 145 6.63 0.52 -3.87
N SER A 146 7.62 1.02 -4.62
CA SER A 146 8.23 0.24 -5.70
C SER A 146 9.08 -0.89 -5.13
N ALA A 147 9.03 -2.06 -5.77
CA ALA A 147 9.73 -3.25 -5.26
C ALA A 147 11.25 -3.12 -5.35
N LEU A 148 11.77 -2.56 -6.44
CA LEU A 148 13.20 -2.40 -6.65
C LEU A 148 13.76 -1.17 -5.93
N GLY A 149 13.12 -0.01 -6.13
CA GLY A 149 13.62 1.28 -5.65
C GLY A 149 13.36 1.55 -4.17
N ASP A 150 12.45 0.78 -3.56
CA ASP A 150 11.87 1.09 -2.25
C ASP A 150 11.39 2.55 -2.18
N THR A 151 10.82 3.02 -3.29
CA THR A 151 10.30 4.37 -3.45
C THR A 151 8.92 4.46 -2.84
N HIS A 152 8.68 5.38 -1.91
CA HIS A 152 7.32 5.68 -1.48
C HIS A 152 6.52 6.23 -2.65
N LEU A 153 5.47 5.53 -3.07
CA LEU A 153 4.61 5.92 -4.18
C LEU A 153 3.34 6.64 -3.69
N GLY A 154 2.70 6.10 -2.69
CA GLY A 154 1.43 6.58 -2.16
C GLY A 154 0.71 5.50 -1.36
N HIS A 155 -0.61 5.36 -1.59
CA HIS A 155 -1.44 4.38 -0.87
C HIS A 155 -2.44 3.72 -1.82
N VAL A 156 -2.82 2.49 -1.50
CA VAL A 156 -3.91 1.79 -2.16
C VAL A 156 -5.15 1.76 -1.26
N PHE A 157 -6.31 1.87 -1.88
CA PHE A 157 -7.63 1.87 -1.24
C PHE A 157 -8.54 0.88 -1.94
N GLU A 158 -9.20 0.05 -1.16
CA GLU A 158 -10.18 -0.92 -1.63
C GLU A 158 -11.60 -0.37 -1.51
N ASN A 159 -12.51 -0.91 -2.33
CA ASN A 159 -13.93 -0.54 -2.37
C ASN A 159 -14.16 0.95 -2.67
N ASP A 160 -13.28 1.55 -3.49
CA ASP A 160 -13.45 2.93 -3.92
C ASP A 160 -14.56 3.04 -4.98
N PRO A 161 -15.63 3.80 -4.73
CA PRO A 161 -16.77 3.89 -5.66
C PRO A 161 -16.44 4.66 -6.96
N GLU A 162 -15.35 5.43 -7.01
CA GLU A 162 -14.92 6.13 -8.22
C GLU A 162 -14.05 5.24 -9.12
N SER A 163 -13.49 4.15 -8.57
CA SER A 163 -12.66 3.23 -9.33
C SER A 163 -13.49 2.26 -10.18
N PRO A 164 -13.14 2.04 -11.45
CA PRO A 164 -13.81 1.08 -12.33
C PRO A 164 -13.85 -0.36 -11.78
N ASN A 165 -12.84 -0.78 -11.01
CA ASN A 165 -12.73 -2.13 -10.43
C ASN A 165 -12.80 -2.15 -8.89
N GLY A 166 -13.01 -1.00 -8.25
CA GLY A 166 -13.06 -0.87 -6.80
C GLY A 166 -11.71 -0.64 -6.13
N THR A 167 -10.58 -0.83 -6.82
CA THR A 167 -9.24 -0.59 -6.28
C THR A 167 -8.71 0.75 -6.78
N ARG A 168 -8.16 1.56 -5.88
CA ARG A 168 -7.53 2.84 -6.23
C ARG A 168 -6.12 2.93 -5.68
N TYR A 169 -5.15 2.89 -6.56
CA TYR A 169 -3.78 3.32 -6.28
C TYR A 169 -3.72 4.84 -6.40
N CYS A 170 -3.60 5.54 -5.27
CA CYS A 170 -3.49 6.99 -5.19
C CYS A 170 -2.03 7.37 -5.03
N ILE A 171 -1.40 7.80 -6.12
CA ILE A 171 0.06 7.86 -6.26
C ILE A 171 0.54 9.30 -6.38
N ASN A 172 1.63 9.66 -5.68
CA ASN A 172 2.24 10.97 -5.81
C ASN A 172 2.88 11.15 -7.20
N SER A 173 2.61 12.26 -7.88
CA SER A 173 3.30 12.62 -9.13
C SER A 173 4.80 12.75 -8.92
N ALA A 174 5.23 13.28 -7.78
CA ALA A 174 6.63 13.49 -7.44
C ALA A 174 7.44 12.19 -7.29
N SER A 175 6.79 11.04 -7.11
CA SER A 175 7.44 9.72 -7.10
C SER A 175 7.51 9.06 -8.48
N LEU A 176 6.94 9.71 -9.51
CA LEU A 176 6.82 9.19 -10.86
C LEU A 176 7.51 10.09 -11.88
N ARG A 177 7.85 9.50 -13.03
CA ARG A 177 8.13 10.20 -14.27
C ARG A 177 7.23 9.64 -15.37
N PHE A 178 6.51 10.50 -16.07
CA PHE A 178 5.65 10.11 -17.19
C PHE A 178 6.47 10.05 -18.48
N ILE A 179 6.30 8.96 -19.24
CA ILE A 179 6.89 8.75 -20.57
C ILE A 179 5.73 8.64 -21.55
N PRO A 180 5.51 9.67 -22.40
CA PRO A 180 4.45 9.60 -23.40
C PRO A 180 4.75 8.53 -24.45
N LEU A 181 3.71 7.96 -25.04
CA LEU A 181 3.79 6.81 -25.96
C LEU A 181 4.77 7.09 -27.12
N GLU A 182 4.76 8.30 -27.67
CA GLU A 182 5.63 8.71 -28.76
C GLU A 182 7.11 8.77 -28.40
N GLU A 183 7.45 8.80 -27.12
CA GLU A 183 8.84 8.85 -26.63
C GLU A 183 9.31 7.50 -26.07
N MET A 184 8.42 6.51 -25.88
CA MET A 184 8.74 5.25 -25.20
C MET A 184 9.87 4.49 -25.87
N GLU A 185 9.85 4.36 -27.21
CA GLU A 185 10.91 3.66 -27.95
C GLU A 185 12.26 4.36 -27.77
N ALA A 186 12.31 5.69 -27.94
CA ALA A 186 13.53 6.48 -27.81
C ALA A 186 14.12 6.48 -26.39
N GLN A 187 13.27 6.31 -25.38
CA GLN A 187 13.67 6.24 -23.98
C GLN A 187 13.91 4.82 -23.44
N GLY A 188 13.85 3.79 -24.32
CA GLY A 188 14.16 2.40 -23.95
C GLY A 188 12.99 1.60 -23.36
N TYR A 189 11.75 2.06 -23.60
CA TYR A 189 10.53 1.40 -23.12
C TYR A 189 9.70 0.77 -24.25
N ALA A 190 10.35 0.35 -25.36
CA ALA A 190 9.69 -0.23 -26.51
C ALA A 190 8.82 -1.46 -26.17
N ASP A 191 9.28 -2.29 -25.24
CA ASP A 191 8.62 -3.53 -24.84
C ASP A 191 7.25 -3.30 -24.17
N TYR A 192 6.99 -2.08 -23.68
CA TYR A 192 5.75 -1.70 -23.01
C TYR A 192 4.74 -1.00 -23.93
N ILE A 193 5.09 -0.76 -25.20
CA ILE A 193 4.23 -0.02 -26.15
C ILE A 193 2.90 -0.77 -26.37
N SER A 194 2.95 -2.08 -26.58
CA SER A 194 1.75 -2.91 -26.79
C SER A 194 0.78 -2.85 -25.59
N LEU A 195 1.32 -2.82 -24.37
CA LEU A 195 0.51 -2.68 -23.14
C LEU A 195 -0.23 -1.34 -23.08
N VAL A 196 0.39 -0.25 -23.54
CA VAL A 196 -0.24 1.07 -23.59
C VAL A 196 -1.29 1.16 -24.71
N GLN A 197 -1.01 0.54 -25.87
CA GLN A 197 -1.91 0.56 -27.03
C GLN A 197 -3.07 -0.42 -26.90
N GLY A 198 -2.96 -1.43 -26.02
CA GLY A 198 -3.98 -2.45 -25.84
C GLY A 198 -3.99 -3.51 -26.95
N GLU A 199 -2.87 -3.70 -27.57
CA GLU A 199 -2.63 -4.79 -28.53
C GLU A 199 -2.16 -6.02 -27.75
N GLU A 200 -3.01 -7.07 -27.71
CA GLU A 200 -2.67 -8.40 -27.17
C GLU A 200 -2.02 -9.27 -28.25
#